data_9ae65bba931b5f3494129b72810449b5
#
_entry.id   9ae65bba931b5f3494129b72810449b5
#
_cell.length_a   1.000
_cell.length_b   1.000
_cell.length_c   1.000
_cell.angle_alpha   90.00
_cell.angle_beta   90.00
_cell.angle_gamma   90.00
#
_symmetry.space_group_name_H-M   'P 1'
#
loop_
_entity.id
_entity.type
_entity.pdbx_description
1 polymer ?
#
loop_
_entity_poly.entity_id
_entity_poly.type
_entity_poly.pdbx_seq_one_letter_code
_entity_poly.pdbx_strand_id
1 'polypeptide(L)'
;MITFADILPLLPGLDCGLCRSQRGCRGYAERVAAGETDLGRCLPGGDTLRAKLTELVAERGDGRPPVAAVLACQGSARVQQDRFGYRGVATCRAAIEVSGGPGLCRYGCLRFGDCAAACPFGAITMGPDGLPRIDFAACTGCGRCVAACPKDIIKLVPKSQQVFLACLCQARAEGLDGTCSRGCTSCGTCVESCPYGAISWDRALPRIDHSRCRSCSICVYKCPSKTFLDRIPVRPTAFIGLQCTGCEQCKSVCPTDCIMGRKNEHHKVVRGQCIGCGQCFEVCPFKAITMLGALGHVDLSSY
;
A
#
# COMPACT_ATOMS: atom_id res chain seq x y z
N MET A 1 -10.40 -9.59 -22.96
CA MET A 1 -11.11 -8.29 -22.82
C MET A 1 -12.54 -8.58 -22.47
N ILE A 2 -13.07 -7.98 -21.41
CA ILE A 2 -14.50 -8.08 -21.09
C ILE A 2 -15.26 -7.27 -22.12
N THR A 3 -16.24 -7.90 -22.71
CA THR A 3 -17.06 -7.30 -23.74
C THR A 3 -18.43 -6.92 -23.18
N PHE A 4 -19.15 -6.13 -23.91
CA PHE A 4 -20.57 -5.87 -23.67
C PHE A 4 -21.39 -7.17 -23.53
N ALA A 5 -21.06 -8.20 -24.33
CA ALA A 5 -21.75 -9.48 -24.33
C ALA A 5 -21.54 -10.29 -23.02
N ASP A 6 -20.44 -10.07 -22.31
CA ASP A 6 -20.15 -10.73 -21.04
C ASP A 6 -20.93 -10.10 -19.87
N ILE A 7 -21.25 -8.81 -19.97
CA ILE A 7 -21.88 -8.03 -18.91
C ILE A 7 -23.41 -8.04 -19.02
N LEU A 8 -23.94 -7.87 -20.23
CA LEU A 8 -25.38 -7.71 -20.44
C LEU A 8 -26.23 -8.84 -19.84
N PRO A 9 -25.85 -10.13 -19.97
CA PRO A 9 -26.62 -11.25 -19.41
C PRO A 9 -26.66 -11.27 -17.87
N LEU A 10 -25.71 -10.59 -17.20
CA LEU A 10 -25.66 -10.51 -15.75
C LEU A 10 -26.65 -9.47 -15.20
N LEU A 11 -27.06 -8.51 -16.03
CA LEU A 11 -27.95 -7.43 -15.62
C LEU A 11 -29.41 -7.89 -15.54
N PRO A 12 -30.24 -7.27 -14.67
CA PRO A 12 -31.64 -7.67 -14.47
C PRO A 12 -32.55 -7.48 -15.68
N GLY A 13 -32.12 -6.78 -16.73
CA GLY A 13 -32.89 -6.54 -17.95
C GLY A 13 -34.11 -5.63 -17.78
N LEU A 14 -34.21 -4.92 -16.66
CA LEU A 14 -35.39 -4.09 -16.34
C LEU A 14 -35.42 -2.73 -17.06
N ASP A 15 -34.31 -2.32 -17.64
CA ASP A 15 -34.13 -1.01 -18.31
C ASP A 15 -34.66 0.20 -17.53
N CYS A 16 -34.68 0.10 -16.20
CA CYS A 16 -35.32 1.06 -15.29
C CYS A 16 -34.64 2.44 -15.22
N GLY A 17 -33.46 2.58 -15.81
CA GLY A 17 -32.69 3.85 -15.82
C GLY A 17 -32.10 4.29 -14.47
N LEU A 18 -32.34 3.60 -13.35
CA LEU A 18 -31.84 3.94 -12.02
C LEU A 18 -30.31 4.04 -11.94
N CYS A 19 -29.60 3.33 -12.81
CA CYS A 19 -28.15 3.43 -12.97
C CYS A 19 -27.70 4.71 -13.70
N ARG A 20 -28.61 5.64 -13.97
CA ARG A 20 -28.38 6.88 -14.75
C ARG A 20 -27.83 6.62 -16.16
N SER A 21 -28.18 5.48 -16.75
CA SER A 21 -27.88 5.19 -18.14
C SER A 21 -29.09 5.54 -19.01
N GLN A 22 -28.91 6.42 -20.01
CA GLN A 22 -29.97 6.79 -20.95
C GLN A 22 -30.47 5.63 -21.80
N ARG A 23 -29.68 4.53 -21.91
CA ARG A 23 -29.98 3.33 -22.70
C ARG A 23 -30.24 2.12 -21.81
N GLY A 24 -30.72 2.33 -20.59
CA GLY A 24 -31.06 1.26 -19.62
C GLY A 24 -29.90 0.31 -19.32
N CYS A 25 -30.21 -0.98 -19.17
CA CYS A 25 -29.21 -2.02 -18.90
C CYS A 25 -28.14 -2.13 -19.99
N ARG A 26 -28.54 -1.95 -21.24
CA ARG A 26 -27.61 -1.95 -22.37
C ARG A 26 -26.54 -0.87 -22.25
N GLY A 27 -26.95 0.37 -22.00
CA GLY A 27 -26.01 1.47 -21.84
C GLY A 27 -25.14 1.36 -20.58
N TYR A 28 -25.64 0.72 -19.53
CA TYR A 28 -24.84 0.41 -18.36
C TYR A 28 -23.76 -0.65 -18.68
N ALA A 29 -24.14 -1.72 -19.39
CA ALA A 29 -23.19 -2.75 -19.84
C ALA A 29 -22.10 -2.18 -20.75
N GLU A 30 -22.45 -1.28 -21.67
CA GLU A 30 -21.50 -0.58 -22.55
C GLU A 30 -20.49 0.25 -21.74
N ARG A 31 -20.94 0.97 -20.72
CA ARG A 31 -20.06 1.76 -19.85
C ARG A 31 -19.13 0.88 -18.99
N VAL A 32 -19.66 -0.20 -18.43
CA VAL A 32 -18.82 -1.15 -17.67
C VAL A 32 -17.78 -1.79 -18.59
N ALA A 33 -18.15 -2.19 -19.81
CA ALA A 33 -17.22 -2.68 -20.82
C ALA A 33 -16.17 -1.62 -21.21
N ALA A 34 -16.56 -0.36 -21.26
CA ALA A 34 -15.66 0.77 -21.54
C ALA A 34 -14.76 1.19 -20.35
N GLY A 35 -14.94 0.60 -19.16
CA GLY A 35 -14.10 0.90 -18.00
C GLY A 35 -14.79 1.64 -16.85
N GLU A 36 -16.12 1.74 -16.86
CA GLU A 36 -16.85 2.26 -15.70
C GLU A 36 -16.51 1.47 -14.45
N THR A 37 -16.07 2.15 -13.41
CA THR A 37 -15.63 1.54 -12.13
C THR A 37 -16.70 1.59 -11.06
N ASP A 38 -17.80 2.33 -11.28
CA ASP A 38 -18.93 2.40 -10.35
C ASP A 38 -19.92 1.25 -10.59
N LEU A 39 -19.51 0.06 -10.19
CA LEU A 39 -20.27 -1.17 -10.39
C LEU A 39 -21.51 -1.29 -9.48
N GLY A 40 -21.69 -0.39 -8.52
CA GLY A 40 -22.83 -0.36 -7.60
C GLY A 40 -24.06 0.40 -8.11
N ARG A 41 -24.05 0.92 -9.33
CA ARG A 41 -25.18 1.75 -9.85
C ARG A 41 -26.44 1.00 -10.20
N CYS A 42 -26.37 -0.31 -10.39
CA CYS A 42 -27.55 -1.12 -10.67
C CYS A 42 -28.25 -1.49 -9.36
N LEU A 43 -29.19 -0.65 -8.89
CA LEU A 43 -29.94 -0.90 -7.66
C LEU A 43 -30.74 -2.23 -7.70
N PRO A 44 -31.47 -2.58 -8.77
CA PRO A 44 -32.18 -3.85 -8.84
C PRO A 44 -31.27 -5.09 -8.84
N GLY A 45 -30.02 -4.94 -9.30
CA GLY A 45 -29.04 -6.04 -9.27
C GLY A 45 -28.43 -6.28 -7.90
N GLY A 46 -28.49 -5.29 -7.03
CA GLY A 46 -28.02 -5.36 -5.64
C GLY A 46 -26.55 -5.76 -5.48
N ASP A 47 -26.23 -6.24 -4.28
CA ASP A 47 -24.86 -6.63 -3.93
C ASP A 47 -24.35 -7.86 -4.66
N THR A 48 -25.26 -8.78 -5.02
CA THR A 48 -24.92 -10.01 -5.79
C THR A 48 -24.40 -9.67 -7.18
N LEU A 49 -25.08 -8.75 -7.87
CA LEU A 49 -24.62 -8.30 -9.20
C LEU A 49 -23.30 -7.51 -9.07
N ARG A 50 -23.21 -6.65 -8.05
CA ARG A 50 -21.99 -5.87 -7.79
C ARG A 50 -20.79 -6.81 -7.58
N ALA A 51 -20.93 -7.87 -6.80
CA ALA A 51 -19.88 -8.85 -6.57
C ALA A 51 -19.45 -9.53 -7.87
N LYS A 52 -20.41 -10.03 -8.67
CA LYS A 52 -20.14 -10.67 -9.98
C LYS A 52 -19.44 -9.71 -10.95
N LEU A 53 -19.89 -8.45 -11.05
CA LEU A 53 -19.25 -7.48 -11.92
C LEU A 53 -17.85 -7.11 -11.42
N THR A 54 -17.64 -7.07 -10.10
CA THR A 54 -16.32 -6.80 -9.50
C THR A 54 -15.35 -7.94 -9.83
N GLU A 55 -15.76 -9.18 -9.71
CA GLU A 55 -14.98 -10.37 -10.07
C GLU A 55 -14.64 -10.35 -11.56
N LEU A 56 -15.63 -10.17 -12.41
CA LEU A 56 -15.48 -10.09 -13.87
C LEU A 56 -14.53 -8.94 -14.29
N VAL A 57 -14.65 -7.77 -13.67
CA VAL A 57 -13.79 -6.61 -13.94
C VAL A 57 -12.38 -6.80 -13.36
N ALA A 58 -12.24 -7.54 -12.26
CA ALA A 58 -10.92 -7.90 -11.71
C ALA A 58 -10.14 -8.85 -12.65
N GLU A 59 -10.85 -9.71 -13.39
CA GLU A 59 -10.28 -10.57 -14.44
C GLU A 59 -9.92 -9.80 -15.73
N ARG A 60 -10.20 -8.49 -15.77
CA ARG A 60 -9.81 -7.63 -16.89
C ARG A 60 -8.31 -7.64 -17.09
N GLY A 61 -7.86 -8.39 -18.03
CA GLY A 61 -6.51 -8.27 -18.57
C GLY A 61 -6.35 -7.04 -19.48
N ASP A 62 -6.61 -5.82 -18.97
CA ASP A 62 -6.33 -4.58 -19.70
C ASP A 62 -4.82 -4.24 -19.72
N GLY A 63 -3.98 -5.19 -19.29
CA GLY A 63 -2.54 -5.03 -19.19
C GLY A 63 -2.10 -4.10 -18.06
N ARG A 64 -3.04 -3.49 -17.32
CA ARG A 64 -2.72 -2.67 -16.16
C ARG A 64 -2.71 -3.54 -14.90
N PRO A 65 -1.65 -3.48 -14.09
CA PRO A 65 -1.63 -4.21 -12.83
C PRO A 65 -2.78 -3.73 -11.93
N PRO A 66 -3.44 -4.64 -11.20
CA PRO A 66 -4.48 -4.25 -10.25
C PRO A 66 -3.90 -3.28 -9.24
N VAL A 67 -4.61 -2.17 -9.02
CA VAL A 67 -4.19 -1.11 -8.10
C VAL A 67 -5.09 -1.05 -6.86
N ALA A 68 -4.54 -0.53 -5.77
CA ALA A 68 -5.31 -0.21 -4.58
C ALA A 68 -4.88 1.14 -4.00
N ALA A 69 -5.78 1.75 -3.24
CA ALA A 69 -5.50 3.00 -2.55
C ALA A 69 -4.56 2.78 -1.35
N VAL A 70 -3.65 3.71 -1.13
CA VAL A 70 -2.81 3.79 0.07
C VAL A 70 -2.84 5.21 0.62
N LEU A 71 -2.78 5.32 1.95
CA LEU A 71 -2.66 6.61 2.62
C LEU A 71 -1.18 6.98 2.76
N ALA A 72 -0.75 8.06 2.15
CA ALA A 72 0.60 8.58 2.26
C ALA A 72 0.75 9.55 3.46
N CYS A 73 0.26 9.12 4.63
CA CYS A 73 0.37 9.86 5.89
C CYS A 73 0.26 8.91 7.09
N GLN A 74 1.10 9.14 8.11
CA GLN A 74 1.03 8.47 9.41
C GLN A 74 0.74 9.47 10.55
N GLY A 75 0.39 10.70 10.22
CA GLY A 75 0.10 11.78 11.16
C GLY A 75 -1.25 11.61 11.87
N SER A 76 -1.33 10.61 12.74
CA SER A 76 -2.50 10.40 13.62
C SER A 76 -2.65 11.53 14.64
N ALA A 77 -3.77 11.57 15.34
CA ALA A 77 -4.02 12.53 16.42
C ALA A 77 -2.97 12.47 17.55
N ARG A 78 -2.27 11.33 17.71
CA ARG A 78 -1.21 11.14 18.70
C ARG A 78 0.18 11.55 18.21
N VAL A 79 0.35 11.66 16.90
CA VAL A 79 1.65 11.84 16.24
C VAL A 79 1.80 13.26 15.69
N GLN A 80 0.71 13.84 15.22
CA GLN A 80 0.64 15.18 14.65
C GLN A 80 -0.08 16.13 15.61
N GLN A 81 0.54 17.28 15.90
CA GLN A 81 -0.08 18.34 16.70
C GLN A 81 -1.04 19.16 15.83
N ASP A 82 -2.11 19.65 16.44
CA ASP A 82 -3.01 20.60 15.82
C ASP A 82 -2.64 22.04 16.24
N ARG A 83 -2.71 22.98 15.29
CA ARG A 83 -2.44 24.42 15.52
C ARG A 83 -3.60 25.10 16.25
N PHE A 84 -4.81 24.61 16.03
CA PHE A 84 -6.02 25.12 16.62
C PHE A 84 -7.10 24.04 16.69
N GLY A 85 -8.08 24.23 17.60
CA GLY A 85 -9.27 23.39 17.66
C GLY A 85 -10.27 23.77 16.56
N TYR A 86 -10.50 22.88 15.62
CA TYR A 86 -11.50 23.07 14.56
C TYR A 86 -12.93 22.83 15.12
N ARG A 87 -13.82 23.79 14.93
CA ARG A 87 -15.25 23.74 15.34
C ARG A 87 -16.16 24.10 14.16
N GLY A 88 -16.03 23.39 13.06
CA GLY A 88 -16.85 23.59 11.85
C GLY A 88 -17.54 22.30 11.41
N VAL A 89 -18.01 22.28 10.17
CA VAL A 89 -18.56 21.09 9.54
C VAL A 89 -17.49 20.00 9.51
N ALA A 90 -17.80 18.82 10.08
CA ALA A 90 -16.86 17.72 10.26
C ALA A 90 -16.57 16.97 8.94
N THR A 91 -16.03 17.71 7.94
CA THR A 91 -15.56 17.17 6.66
C THR A 91 -14.15 17.70 6.35
N CYS A 92 -13.37 16.90 5.61
CA CYS A 92 -12.04 17.32 5.16
C CYS A 92 -12.14 18.54 4.23
N ARG A 93 -13.18 18.56 3.38
CA ARG A 93 -13.41 19.66 2.44
C ARG A 93 -13.68 20.98 3.15
N ALA A 94 -14.50 20.98 4.21
CA ALA A 94 -14.75 22.20 4.99
C ALA A 94 -13.53 22.60 5.83
N ALA A 95 -12.87 21.64 6.46
CA ALA A 95 -11.75 21.92 7.34
C ALA A 95 -10.50 22.49 6.62
N ILE A 96 -10.29 22.15 5.32
CA ILE A 96 -9.13 22.67 4.57
C ILE A 96 -9.25 24.17 4.28
N GLU A 97 -10.48 24.69 4.16
CA GLU A 97 -10.74 26.11 3.89
C GLU A 97 -10.27 27.00 5.06
N VAL A 98 -10.20 26.44 6.27
CA VAL A 98 -9.72 27.17 7.44
C VAL A 98 -8.20 27.01 7.55
N SER A 99 -7.47 27.93 6.97
CA SER A 99 -5.99 27.99 7.01
C SER A 99 -5.30 26.68 6.57
N GLY A 100 -5.90 25.91 5.66
CA GLY A 100 -5.37 24.63 5.20
C GLY A 100 -5.59 23.48 6.18
N GLY A 101 -6.44 23.64 7.19
CA GLY A 101 -6.80 22.63 8.18
C GLY A 101 -6.09 22.80 9.54
N PRO A 102 -6.60 22.11 10.58
CA PRO A 102 -6.14 22.29 11.96
C PRO A 102 -4.73 21.75 12.22
N GLY A 103 -4.28 20.75 11.46
CA GLY A 103 -2.99 20.09 11.70
C GLY A 103 -1.79 20.98 11.47
N LEU A 104 -0.76 20.84 12.31
CA LEU A 104 0.49 21.56 12.18
C LEU A 104 1.22 21.20 10.87
N CYS A 105 1.16 19.94 10.45
CA CYS A 105 1.65 19.50 9.14
C CYS A 105 0.68 19.89 8.03
N ARG A 106 1.10 20.81 7.16
CA ARG A 106 0.28 21.25 6.02
C ARG A 106 -0.09 20.14 5.03
N TYR A 107 0.70 19.09 4.97
CA TYR A 107 0.52 17.92 4.10
C TYR A 107 -0.21 16.76 4.79
N GLY A 108 -0.53 16.90 6.08
CA GLY A 108 -1.10 15.83 6.90
C GLY A 108 -2.57 15.56 6.64
N CYS A 109 -3.02 14.36 7.03
CA CYS A 109 -4.43 13.98 7.02
C CYS A 109 -5.25 14.89 7.95
N LEU A 110 -6.42 15.34 7.46
CA LEU A 110 -7.37 16.15 8.22
C LEU A 110 -8.25 15.31 9.17
N ARG A 111 -8.31 14.00 8.98
CA ARG A 111 -8.95 13.00 9.87
C ARG A 111 -10.48 13.07 9.97
N PHE A 112 -11.17 13.74 9.04
CA PHE A 112 -12.65 13.84 9.04
C PHE A 112 -13.36 12.75 8.20
N GLY A 113 -12.63 11.92 7.45
CA GLY A 113 -13.18 10.70 6.85
C GLY A 113 -13.91 10.87 5.52
N ASP A 114 -13.78 11.99 4.78
CA ASP A 114 -14.39 12.16 3.44
C ASP A 114 -14.04 11.01 2.49
N CYS A 115 -12.83 10.45 2.59
CA CYS A 115 -12.39 9.31 1.81
C CYS A 115 -13.15 8.02 2.16
N ALA A 116 -13.49 7.82 3.43
CA ALA A 116 -14.30 6.68 3.87
C ALA A 116 -15.75 6.83 3.41
N ALA A 117 -16.33 8.01 3.55
CA ALA A 117 -17.68 8.31 3.09
C ALA A 117 -17.82 8.18 1.56
N ALA A 118 -16.75 8.49 0.80
CA ALA A 118 -16.73 8.37 -0.66
C ALA A 118 -16.51 6.93 -1.16
N CYS A 119 -16.18 5.97 -0.29
CA CYS A 119 -15.88 4.60 -0.70
C CYS A 119 -17.16 3.77 -0.86
N PRO A 120 -17.57 3.42 -2.10
CA PRO A 120 -18.82 2.67 -2.32
C PRO A 120 -18.68 1.17 -1.96
N PHE A 121 -17.44 0.70 -1.73
CA PHE A 121 -17.12 -0.70 -1.44
C PHE A 121 -16.92 -0.95 0.05
N GLY A 122 -17.07 0.06 0.92
CA GLY A 122 -16.77 -0.08 2.34
C GLY A 122 -15.32 -0.44 2.67
N ALA A 123 -14.42 -0.29 1.68
CA ALA A 123 -13.01 -0.66 1.84
C ALA A 123 -12.19 0.32 2.68
N ILE A 124 -12.81 1.40 3.18
CA ILE A 124 -12.13 2.41 4.00
C ILE A 124 -12.93 2.62 5.29
N THR A 125 -12.29 2.40 6.43
CA THR A 125 -12.84 2.67 7.76
C THR A 125 -11.93 3.65 8.51
N MET A 126 -12.51 4.47 9.37
CA MET A 126 -11.71 5.38 10.22
C MET A 126 -11.21 4.63 11.44
N GLY A 127 -9.90 4.65 11.65
CA GLY A 127 -9.27 4.07 12.84
C GLY A 127 -9.47 4.95 14.10
N PRO A 128 -9.24 4.38 15.29
CA PRO A 128 -9.35 5.12 16.56
C PRO A 128 -8.29 6.22 16.72
N ASP A 129 -7.28 6.21 15.87
CA ASP A 129 -6.23 7.23 15.76
C ASP A 129 -6.58 8.36 14.78
N GLY A 130 -7.80 8.33 14.22
CA GLY A 130 -8.32 9.29 13.25
C GLY A 130 -7.84 9.08 11.82
N LEU A 131 -6.98 8.11 11.54
CA LEU A 131 -6.51 7.82 10.18
C LEU A 131 -7.42 6.82 9.46
N PRO A 132 -7.63 6.97 8.14
CA PRO A 132 -8.33 5.97 7.36
C PRO A 132 -7.51 4.68 7.25
N ARG A 133 -8.17 3.56 7.51
CA ARG A 133 -7.67 2.20 7.31
C ARG A 133 -8.26 1.68 6.01
N ILE A 134 -7.41 1.30 5.08
CA ILE A 134 -7.81 0.84 3.75
C ILE A 134 -7.64 -0.68 3.70
N ASP A 135 -8.74 -1.39 3.51
CA ASP A 135 -8.71 -2.83 3.22
C ASP A 135 -8.26 -3.02 1.76
N PHE A 136 -7.09 -3.60 1.62
CA PHE A 136 -6.45 -3.78 0.32
C PHE A 136 -7.08 -4.89 -0.51
N ALA A 137 -7.71 -5.88 0.15
CA ALA A 137 -8.43 -6.95 -0.52
C ALA A 137 -9.75 -6.42 -1.09
N ALA A 138 -10.51 -5.68 -0.28
CA ALA A 138 -11.78 -5.07 -0.68
C ALA A 138 -11.62 -3.87 -1.64
N CYS A 139 -10.44 -3.24 -1.68
CA CYS A 139 -10.19 -2.07 -2.52
C CYS A 139 -10.12 -2.44 -4.01
N THR A 140 -10.98 -1.84 -4.82
CA THR A 140 -11.03 -2.04 -6.28
C THR A 140 -10.15 -1.07 -7.07
N GLY A 141 -9.51 -0.09 -6.41
CA GLY A 141 -8.68 0.91 -7.08
C GLY A 141 -9.47 1.98 -7.86
N CYS A 142 -10.76 2.15 -7.59
CA CYS A 142 -11.66 3.05 -8.34
C CYS A 142 -11.31 4.54 -8.28
N GLY A 143 -10.43 4.98 -7.37
CA GLY A 143 -9.96 6.35 -7.27
C GLY A 143 -10.90 7.36 -6.59
N ARG A 144 -12.12 6.98 -6.16
CA ARG A 144 -13.08 7.91 -5.53
C ARG A 144 -12.54 8.56 -4.26
N CYS A 145 -11.84 7.81 -3.43
CA CYS A 145 -11.19 8.32 -2.23
C CYS A 145 -10.04 9.28 -2.55
N VAL A 146 -9.37 9.10 -3.68
CA VAL A 146 -8.33 10.04 -4.17
C VAL A 146 -8.98 11.37 -4.52
N ALA A 147 -10.07 11.35 -5.32
CA ALA A 147 -10.82 12.55 -5.70
C ALA A 147 -11.48 13.26 -4.51
N ALA A 148 -11.89 12.51 -3.47
CA ALA A 148 -12.49 13.06 -2.26
C ALA A 148 -11.46 13.69 -1.30
N CYS A 149 -10.17 13.37 -1.43
CA CYS A 149 -9.14 13.85 -0.52
C CYS A 149 -8.62 15.24 -0.91
N PRO A 150 -8.96 16.32 -0.17
CA PRO A 150 -8.52 17.67 -0.55
C PRO A 150 -7.02 17.91 -0.30
N LYS A 151 -6.34 16.98 0.39
CA LYS A 151 -4.88 17.00 0.63
C LYS A 151 -4.10 16.17 -0.39
N ASP A 152 -4.77 15.46 -1.29
CA ASP A 152 -4.15 14.58 -2.28
C ASP A 152 -3.15 13.55 -1.68
N ILE A 153 -3.44 13.07 -0.46
CA ILE A 153 -2.57 12.13 0.27
C ILE A 153 -2.98 10.66 0.11
N ILE A 154 -4.02 10.39 -0.65
CA ILE A 154 -4.38 9.02 -1.04
C ILE A 154 -3.85 8.79 -2.45
N LYS A 155 -3.05 7.74 -2.61
CA LYS A 155 -2.43 7.38 -3.89
C LYS A 155 -2.88 5.99 -4.31
N LEU A 156 -2.98 5.75 -5.61
CA LEU A 156 -3.16 4.41 -6.15
C LEU A 156 -1.79 3.79 -6.41
N VAL A 157 -1.59 2.60 -5.89
CA VAL A 157 -0.34 1.82 -6.10
C VAL A 157 -0.69 0.42 -6.63
N PRO A 158 0.19 -0.23 -7.39
CA PRO A 158 -0.03 -1.63 -7.77
C PRO A 158 -0.26 -2.52 -6.53
N LYS A 159 -1.20 -3.45 -6.61
CA LYS A 159 -1.45 -4.40 -5.49
C LYS A 159 -0.24 -5.28 -5.18
N SER A 160 0.64 -5.49 -6.14
CA SER A 160 1.94 -6.15 -5.93
C SER A 160 2.89 -5.34 -5.06
N GLN A 161 2.69 -4.02 -4.95
CA GLN A 161 3.51 -3.13 -4.14
C GLN A 161 3.16 -3.27 -2.66
N GLN A 162 4.07 -3.82 -1.87
CA GLN A 162 3.85 -4.08 -0.45
C GLN A 162 4.51 -3.05 0.47
N VAL A 163 5.53 -2.35 -0.02
CA VAL A 163 6.26 -1.31 0.74
C VAL A 163 6.08 0.04 0.06
N PHE A 164 5.69 1.07 0.81
CA PHE A 164 5.50 2.41 0.29
C PHE A 164 5.83 3.49 1.33
N LEU A 165 6.19 4.69 0.82
CA LEU A 165 6.42 5.85 1.66
C LEU A 165 5.07 6.42 2.13
N ALA A 166 4.90 6.55 3.44
CA ALA A 166 3.68 7.10 4.05
C ALA A 166 3.90 8.54 4.56
N CYS A 167 4.43 9.39 3.70
CA CYS A 167 4.61 10.83 3.95
C CYS A 167 4.69 11.59 2.63
N LEU A 168 3.99 12.72 2.53
CA LEU A 168 4.08 13.67 1.41
C LEU A 168 4.57 15.05 1.84
N CYS A 169 5.07 15.18 3.08
CA CYS A 169 5.60 16.44 3.58
C CYS A 169 6.91 16.79 2.88
N GLN A 170 6.91 17.87 2.09
CA GLN A 170 8.07 18.34 1.36
C GLN A 170 8.91 19.36 2.16
N ALA A 171 8.49 19.71 3.38
CA ALA A 171 9.28 20.54 4.25
C ALA A 171 10.55 19.76 4.68
N ARG A 172 11.71 20.41 4.61
CA ARG A 172 12.97 19.83 5.08
C ARG A 172 12.93 19.59 6.58
N ALA A 173 13.78 18.72 7.08
CA ALA A 173 13.88 18.36 8.50
C ALA A 173 13.93 19.58 9.46
N GLU A 174 14.51 20.67 9.02
CA GLU A 174 14.65 21.94 9.77
C GLU A 174 13.31 22.62 10.12
N GLY A 175 12.22 22.31 9.38
CA GLY A 175 10.88 22.87 9.63
C GLY A 175 9.88 21.89 10.23
N LEU A 176 10.31 20.66 10.51
CA LEU A 176 9.42 19.58 10.97
C LEU A 176 9.60 19.23 12.45
N ASP A 177 10.58 19.79 13.12
CA ASP A 177 10.85 19.50 14.52
C ASP A 177 9.59 19.77 15.36
N GLY A 178 9.06 18.70 15.96
CA GLY A 178 7.85 18.74 16.77
C GLY A 178 6.51 18.64 16.01
N THR A 179 6.48 18.66 14.66
CA THR A 179 5.20 18.61 13.91
C THR A 179 4.69 17.20 13.70
N CYS A 180 5.56 16.24 13.43
CA CYS A 180 5.20 14.86 13.16
C CYS A 180 6.40 13.92 13.38
N SER A 181 6.35 13.09 14.42
CA SER A 181 7.41 12.10 14.71
C SER A 181 7.53 10.97 13.68
N ARG A 182 6.55 10.82 12.79
CA ARG A 182 6.51 9.85 11.71
C ARG A 182 6.78 10.45 10.33
N GLY A 183 7.11 11.74 10.29
CA GLY A 183 7.43 12.43 9.04
C GLY A 183 8.78 12.02 8.45
N CYS A 184 8.93 12.14 7.14
CA CYS A 184 10.20 11.93 6.47
C CYS A 184 11.16 13.08 6.82
N THR A 185 12.34 12.74 7.35
CA THR A 185 13.39 13.70 7.71
C THR A 185 14.37 13.96 6.57
N SER A 186 14.13 13.41 5.38
CA SER A 186 15.02 13.53 4.21
C SER A 186 16.47 13.09 4.47
N CYS A 187 16.69 12.13 5.38
CA CYS A 187 18.02 11.71 5.84
C CYS A 187 18.83 10.90 4.82
N GLY A 188 18.23 10.41 3.73
CA GLY A 188 18.94 9.63 2.70
C GLY A 188 19.07 8.14 2.95
N THR A 189 18.99 7.67 4.18
CA THR A 189 19.25 6.27 4.57
C THR A 189 18.53 5.24 3.72
N CYS A 190 17.27 5.50 3.30
CA CYS A 190 16.50 4.57 2.48
C CYS A 190 17.03 4.46 1.05
N VAL A 191 17.60 5.53 0.50
CA VAL A 191 18.22 5.54 -0.84
C VAL A 191 19.51 4.74 -0.81
N GLU A 192 20.38 5.02 0.16
CA GLU A 192 21.68 4.36 0.32
C GLU A 192 21.55 2.87 0.65
N SER A 193 20.56 2.50 1.46
CA SER A 193 20.37 1.12 1.90
C SER A 193 19.59 0.24 0.91
N CYS A 194 19.10 0.78 -0.21
CA CYS A 194 18.32 -0.01 -1.17
C CYS A 194 19.23 -0.84 -2.09
N PRO A 195 19.29 -2.19 -1.93
CA PRO A 195 20.21 -3.03 -2.72
C PRO A 195 19.82 -3.11 -4.19
N TYR A 196 18.56 -2.76 -4.53
CA TYR A 196 18.06 -2.78 -5.90
C TYR A 196 18.10 -1.42 -6.59
N GLY A 197 18.58 -0.37 -5.92
CA GLY A 197 18.57 1.00 -6.41
C GLY A 197 17.16 1.46 -6.83
N ALA A 198 16.13 0.95 -6.13
CA ALA A 198 14.73 1.23 -6.42
C ALA A 198 14.23 2.52 -5.76
N ILE A 199 15.05 3.21 -4.99
CA ILE A 199 14.68 4.46 -4.31
C ILE A 199 15.61 5.57 -4.78
N SER A 200 15.02 6.64 -5.27
CA SER A 200 15.71 7.85 -5.70
C SER A 200 15.11 9.08 -5.03
N TRP A 201 15.80 10.22 -5.12
CA TRP A 201 15.24 11.48 -4.67
C TRP A 201 14.31 12.08 -5.71
N ASP A 202 13.15 12.55 -5.23
CA ASP A 202 12.26 13.43 -5.96
C ASP A 202 12.05 14.68 -5.10
N ARG A 203 12.80 15.73 -5.40
CA ARG A 203 12.86 16.97 -4.59
C ARG A 203 13.27 16.71 -3.14
N ALA A 204 12.31 16.77 -2.20
CA ALA A 204 12.57 16.61 -0.76
C ALA A 204 12.18 15.22 -0.22
N LEU A 205 11.60 14.37 -1.04
CA LEU A 205 11.10 13.05 -0.64
C LEU A 205 11.73 11.93 -1.47
N PRO A 206 11.94 10.75 -0.88
CA PRO A 206 12.33 9.58 -1.64
C PRO A 206 11.15 9.07 -2.47
N ARG A 207 11.42 8.72 -3.73
CA ARG A 207 10.48 8.08 -4.65
C ARG A 207 10.86 6.63 -4.86
N ILE A 208 9.88 5.74 -4.83
CA ILE A 208 10.08 4.32 -5.09
C ILE A 208 9.76 4.04 -6.57
N ASP A 209 10.71 3.46 -7.27
CA ASP A 209 10.47 2.84 -8.58
C ASP A 209 9.92 1.44 -8.36
N HIS A 210 8.62 1.28 -8.63
CA HIS A 210 7.92 0.02 -8.41
C HIS A 210 8.35 -1.11 -9.35
N SER A 211 8.95 -0.80 -10.49
CA SER A 211 9.48 -1.81 -11.42
C SER A 211 10.74 -2.48 -10.87
N ARG A 212 11.52 -1.77 -10.06
CA ARG A 212 12.76 -2.26 -9.44
C ARG A 212 12.57 -2.73 -8.00
N CYS A 213 11.53 -2.25 -7.33
CA CYS A 213 11.28 -2.54 -5.92
C CYS A 213 10.83 -4.00 -5.71
N ARG A 214 11.56 -4.76 -4.90
CA ARG A 214 11.23 -6.14 -4.52
C ARG A 214 10.53 -6.27 -3.16
N SER A 215 10.04 -5.18 -2.60
CA SER A 215 9.34 -5.15 -1.31
C SER A 215 10.11 -5.84 -0.17
N CYS A 216 11.44 -5.77 -0.18
CA CYS A 216 12.32 -6.45 0.78
C CYS A 216 12.31 -5.85 2.20
N SER A 217 11.68 -4.68 2.39
CA SER A 217 11.50 -4.00 3.68
C SER A 217 12.78 -3.44 4.36
N ILE A 218 13.92 -3.45 3.69
CA ILE A 218 15.16 -2.87 4.27
C ILE A 218 14.97 -1.38 4.56
N CYS A 219 14.34 -0.61 3.65
CA CYS A 219 14.03 0.81 3.85
C CYS A 219 13.07 1.05 5.03
N VAL A 220 12.13 0.13 5.29
CA VAL A 220 11.23 0.20 6.46
C VAL A 220 12.03 0.01 7.75
N TYR A 221 12.91 -0.98 7.78
CA TYR A 221 13.75 -1.30 8.94
C TYR A 221 14.75 -0.16 9.24
N LYS A 222 15.47 0.30 8.23
CA LYS A 222 16.52 1.32 8.36
C LYS A 222 15.98 2.73 8.56
N CYS A 223 14.72 3.02 8.24
CA CYS A 223 14.14 4.35 8.40
C CYS A 223 14.07 4.79 9.87
N PRO A 224 14.75 5.86 10.30
CA PRO A 224 14.75 6.29 11.71
C PRO A 224 13.36 6.75 12.18
N SER A 225 12.63 7.48 11.36
CA SER A 225 11.28 7.98 11.67
C SER A 225 10.15 6.97 11.33
N LYS A 226 10.50 5.77 10.85
CA LYS A 226 9.54 4.72 10.47
C LYS A 226 8.45 5.21 9.50
N THR A 227 8.85 6.04 8.56
CA THR A 227 7.94 6.67 7.58
C THR A 227 7.45 5.70 6.52
N PHE A 228 8.19 4.64 6.24
CA PHE A 228 7.75 3.60 5.31
C PHE A 228 6.78 2.64 6.00
N LEU A 229 5.79 2.17 5.25
CA LEU A 229 4.87 1.12 5.67
C LEU A 229 5.13 -0.15 4.87
N ASP A 230 5.04 -1.27 5.58
CA ASP A 230 5.09 -2.61 5.05
C ASP A 230 3.71 -3.25 5.21
N ARG A 231 3.16 -3.76 4.13
CA ARG A 231 1.83 -4.39 4.13
C ARG A 231 1.89 -5.91 4.25
N ILE A 232 3.06 -6.50 4.21
CA ILE A 232 3.21 -7.95 4.39
C ILE A 232 2.97 -8.26 5.87
N PRO A 233 1.87 -8.94 6.24
CA PRO A 233 1.50 -9.16 7.63
C PRO A 233 2.47 -10.09 8.36
N VAL A 234 2.99 -11.08 7.64
CA VAL A 234 3.97 -12.04 8.15
C VAL A 234 5.09 -12.16 7.13
N ARG A 235 6.30 -11.82 7.55
CA ARG A 235 7.47 -11.91 6.70
C ARG A 235 8.10 -13.31 6.77
N PRO A 236 8.61 -13.81 5.64
CA PRO A 236 9.37 -15.08 5.65
C PRO A 236 10.62 -14.93 6.51
N THR A 237 11.09 -16.05 7.06
CA THR A 237 12.31 -16.11 7.85
C THR A 237 13.34 -16.97 7.13
N ALA A 238 14.58 -16.51 7.03
CA ALA A 238 15.65 -17.31 6.46
C ALA A 238 15.96 -18.52 7.35
N PHE A 239 16.15 -19.66 6.71
CA PHE A 239 16.65 -20.89 7.33
C PHE A 239 17.91 -21.33 6.60
N ILE A 240 18.95 -21.71 7.33
CA ILE A 240 20.21 -22.17 6.78
C ILE A 240 20.32 -23.67 6.95
N GLY A 241 20.33 -24.40 5.84
CA GLY A 241 20.40 -25.85 5.79
C GLY A 241 21.83 -26.41 5.92
N LEU A 242 21.95 -27.75 5.93
CA LEU A 242 23.20 -28.48 6.18
C LEU A 242 24.28 -28.25 5.12
N GLN A 243 23.94 -27.76 3.93
CA GLN A 243 24.89 -27.42 2.86
C GLN A 243 25.73 -26.18 3.17
N CYS A 244 25.50 -25.53 4.31
CA CYS A 244 26.25 -24.33 4.72
C CYS A 244 27.73 -24.69 5.01
N THR A 245 28.62 -23.99 4.31
CA THR A 245 30.09 -24.14 4.46
C THR A 245 30.71 -23.08 5.37
N GLY A 246 29.92 -22.15 5.90
CA GLY A 246 30.45 -21.07 6.74
C GLY A 246 31.23 -19.99 5.98
N CYS A 247 30.90 -19.73 4.70
CA CYS A 247 31.62 -18.76 3.85
C CYS A 247 31.39 -17.28 4.20
N GLU A 248 30.48 -16.97 5.14
CA GLU A 248 30.11 -15.64 5.67
C GLU A 248 29.47 -14.66 4.65
N GLN A 249 29.26 -15.02 3.38
CA GLN A 249 28.64 -14.12 2.40
C GLN A 249 27.24 -13.68 2.82
N CYS A 250 26.46 -14.54 3.45
CA CYS A 250 25.13 -14.20 3.95
C CYS A 250 25.17 -13.21 5.14
N LYS A 251 26.23 -13.24 5.96
CA LYS A 251 26.43 -12.29 7.07
C LYS A 251 26.69 -10.89 6.55
N SER A 252 27.60 -10.75 5.54
CA SER A 252 28.00 -9.45 5.02
C SER A 252 26.87 -8.63 4.41
N VAL A 253 25.79 -9.29 3.94
CA VAL A 253 24.64 -8.63 3.31
C VAL A 253 23.42 -8.53 4.24
N CYS A 254 23.52 -9.06 5.47
CA CYS A 254 22.37 -9.05 6.39
C CYS A 254 22.17 -7.65 7.01
N PRO A 255 21.06 -6.94 6.71
CA PRO A 255 20.85 -5.59 7.20
C PRO A 255 20.55 -5.51 8.71
N THR A 256 20.26 -6.64 9.34
CA THR A 256 19.91 -6.75 10.75
C THR A 256 20.93 -7.53 11.58
N ASP A 257 22.02 -7.97 10.96
CA ASP A 257 23.07 -8.79 11.57
C ASP A 257 22.53 -10.04 12.30
N CYS A 258 21.39 -10.57 11.85
CA CYS A 258 20.72 -11.71 12.49
C CYS A 258 21.33 -13.07 12.17
N ILE A 259 22.41 -13.15 11.40
CA ILE A 259 23.07 -14.40 11.02
C ILE A 259 24.30 -14.59 11.90
N MET A 260 24.28 -15.64 12.70
CA MET A 260 25.32 -15.99 13.66
C MET A 260 26.13 -17.19 13.17
N GLY A 261 27.40 -17.23 13.51
CA GLY A 261 28.36 -18.30 13.17
C GLY A 261 29.74 -17.73 12.91
N ARG A 262 30.75 -18.60 12.96
CA ARG A 262 32.16 -18.31 12.62
C ARG A 262 32.46 -18.79 11.20
N LYS A 263 33.54 -18.27 10.63
CA LYS A 263 34.03 -18.72 9.33
C LYS A 263 34.32 -20.23 9.36
N ASN A 264 33.90 -20.94 8.31
CA ASN A 264 33.97 -22.39 8.16
C ASN A 264 33.12 -23.20 9.15
N GLU A 265 32.17 -22.54 9.87
CA GLU A 265 31.19 -23.21 10.71
C GLU A 265 29.78 -23.00 10.15
N HIS A 266 28.86 -23.90 10.49
CA HIS A 266 27.47 -23.80 10.10
C HIS A 266 26.84 -22.53 10.72
N HIS A 267 26.29 -21.64 9.90
CA HIS A 267 25.61 -20.43 10.34
C HIS A 267 24.16 -20.71 10.78
N LYS A 268 23.64 -19.86 11.67
CA LYS A 268 22.25 -19.91 12.16
C LYS A 268 21.60 -18.53 12.08
N VAL A 269 20.30 -18.51 11.87
CA VAL A 269 19.51 -17.26 11.83
C VAL A 269 18.80 -17.05 13.16
N VAL A 270 18.94 -15.86 13.74
CA VAL A 270 18.13 -15.42 14.89
C VAL A 270 16.79 -14.95 14.33
N ARG A 271 15.79 -15.84 14.35
CA ARG A 271 14.49 -15.65 13.69
C ARG A 271 13.78 -14.35 14.08
N GLY A 272 13.79 -13.99 15.36
CA GLY A 272 13.15 -12.78 15.87
C GLY A 272 13.74 -11.46 15.35
N GLN A 273 14.95 -11.49 14.78
CA GLN A 273 15.63 -10.34 14.20
C GLN A 273 15.58 -10.34 12.67
N CYS A 274 15.17 -11.45 12.05
CA CYS A 274 15.10 -11.57 10.60
C CYS A 274 13.89 -10.81 10.05
N ILE A 275 14.14 -9.85 9.16
CA ILE A 275 13.09 -9.08 8.48
C ILE A 275 12.61 -9.70 7.17
N GLY A 276 13.10 -10.89 6.81
CA GLY A 276 12.67 -11.59 5.60
C GLY A 276 13.05 -10.91 4.28
N CYS A 277 14.14 -10.16 4.26
CA CYS A 277 14.54 -9.37 3.08
C CYS A 277 15.03 -10.22 1.89
N GLY A 278 15.45 -11.46 2.12
CA GLY A 278 15.93 -12.38 1.08
C GLY A 278 17.37 -12.17 0.61
N GLN A 279 18.10 -11.14 1.07
CA GLN A 279 19.46 -10.84 0.60
C GLN A 279 20.42 -12.03 0.81
N CYS A 280 20.35 -12.69 1.96
CA CYS A 280 21.17 -13.86 2.25
C CYS A 280 20.88 -15.05 1.32
N PHE A 281 19.60 -15.20 0.91
CA PHE A 281 19.20 -16.24 -0.05
C PHE A 281 19.80 -15.97 -1.45
N GLU A 282 19.78 -14.72 -1.91
CA GLU A 282 20.29 -14.33 -3.24
C GLU A 282 21.80 -14.52 -3.36
N VAL A 283 22.57 -14.24 -2.29
CA VAL A 283 24.05 -14.30 -2.35
C VAL A 283 24.64 -15.67 -2.00
N CYS A 284 23.83 -16.64 -1.55
CA CYS A 284 24.37 -17.92 -1.12
C CYS A 284 24.81 -18.78 -2.32
N PRO A 285 26.14 -19.01 -2.53
CA PRO A 285 26.62 -19.76 -3.67
C PRO A 285 26.29 -21.26 -3.58
N PHE A 286 26.10 -21.76 -2.36
CA PHE A 286 25.78 -23.17 -2.09
C PHE A 286 24.29 -23.45 -2.03
N LYS A 287 23.42 -22.42 -2.26
CA LYS A 287 21.96 -22.53 -2.15
C LYS A 287 21.50 -23.16 -0.82
N ALA A 288 22.28 -22.94 0.24
CA ALA A 288 22.03 -23.51 1.56
C ALA A 288 20.94 -22.75 2.36
N ILE A 289 20.34 -21.70 1.80
CA ILE A 289 19.38 -20.86 2.50
C ILE A 289 18.00 -21.00 1.87
N THR A 290 17.00 -21.20 2.73
CA THR A 290 15.58 -21.28 2.35
C THR A 290 14.80 -20.20 3.07
N MET A 291 13.78 -19.61 2.43
CA MET A 291 12.91 -18.59 3.04
C MET A 291 11.63 -19.26 3.52
N LEU A 292 11.52 -19.58 4.80
CA LEU A 292 10.37 -20.24 5.41
C LEU A 292 9.20 -19.24 5.59
N GLY A 293 7.98 -19.65 5.24
CA GLY A 293 6.78 -18.80 5.36
C GLY A 293 6.65 -17.77 4.24
N ALA A 294 7.44 -17.86 3.17
CA ALA A 294 7.27 -17.03 1.98
C ALA A 294 6.03 -17.49 1.21
N LEU A 295 5.03 -16.62 1.08
CA LEU A 295 3.86 -16.89 0.25
C LEU A 295 4.30 -17.07 -1.21
N GLY A 296 4.17 -18.29 -1.73
CA GLY A 296 4.43 -18.64 -3.13
C GLY A 296 5.87 -18.99 -3.50
N HIS A 297 6.82 -19.09 -2.56
CA HIS A 297 8.22 -19.36 -2.87
C HIS A 297 8.84 -20.60 -2.20
N VAL A 298 8.12 -21.28 -1.32
CA VAL A 298 8.62 -22.52 -0.70
C VAL A 298 7.46 -23.51 -0.62
N ASP A 299 7.59 -24.60 -1.33
CA ASP A 299 6.80 -25.79 -1.10
C ASP A 299 7.26 -26.43 0.21
N LEU A 300 6.48 -26.25 1.28
CA LEU A 300 6.74 -26.84 2.59
C LEU A 300 6.45 -28.34 2.64
N SER A 301 5.92 -28.93 1.55
CA SER A 301 5.58 -30.36 1.47
C SER A 301 6.81 -31.28 1.33
N SER A 302 8.00 -30.70 1.13
CA SER A 302 9.25 -31.42 0.95
C SER A 302 10.18 -31.44 2.17
N TYR A 303 9.68 -31.04 3.37
CA TYR A 303 10.45 -31.08 4.61
C TYR A 303 9.76 -31.90 5.69
#